data_7d571b2b5cd508d612d5075093ec218d
#
_entry.id   7d571b2b5cd508d612d5075093ec218d
#
_cell.length_a   1.000
_cell.length_b   1.000
_cell.length_c   1.000
_cell.angle_alpha   90.00
_cell.angle_beta   90.00
_cell.angle_gamma   90.00
#
_symmetry.space_group_name_H-M   'P 1'
#
loop_
_entity.id
_entity.type
_entity.pdbx_description
1 polymer ?
#
loop_
_entity_poly.entity_id
_entity_poly.type
_entity_poly.pdbx_seq_one_letter_code
_entity_poly.pdbx_strand_id
1 'polypeptide(L)'
;MGKNKAGIMRYLITLGAVVVAGLVLASMFREYLFQPWTRDGHVRAQIIKVTPRVGGPIVELPIQDNQPVRKGDLLFRIDPRTFELAVEQAEAKLKQAQASEVVKADRAKRAQDLYKKDKGAISEQALVKKENDLLVAKADVEVAEANLHKAQLDLEFTEVRAPVDGYVTNLLLRYGSQTVANQPALALIDTNSFWVHGYFKETQIKNIRPDNPVVVKLMTYPDQPLEGVVENMGWGIAQQDGAPAADLLPSINPSFDWIRLAQRIPVRIRLTGIPDGVELRVGSTASVFVSTE
;
A
#
# COMPACT_ATOMS: atom_id res chain seq x y z
N MET A 1 -68.77 38.05 32.77
CA MET A 1 -67.49 37.50 33.19
C MET A 1 -66.81 36.48 32.21
N GLY A 2 -67.26 36.38 30.93
CA GLY A 2 -66.78 35.36 30.03
C GLY A 2 -65.69 35.81 28.98
N LYS A 3 -65.54 37.13 28.72
CA LYS A 3 -64.64 37.64 27.66
C LYS A 3 -63.15 37.62 28.02
N ASN A 4 -62.79 37.68 29.30
CA ASN A 4 -61.35 37.69 29.68
C ASN A 4 -60.71 36.28 29.71
N LYS A 5 -61.48 35.21 29.82
CA LYS A 5 -60.96 33.83 29.84
C LYS A 5 -60.49 33.40 28.41
N ALA A 6 -61.17 33.82 27.36
CA ALA A 6 -60.77 33.51 25.96
C ALA A 6 -59.49 34.25 25.52
N GLY A 7 -59.26 35.44 26.06
CA GLY A 7 -58.00 36.19 25.80
C GLY A 7 -56.80 35.53 26.50
N ILE A 8 -56.95 35.17 27.75
CA ILE A 8 -55.88 34.50 28.52
C ILE A 8 -55.54 33.14 27.88
N MET A 9 -56.52 32.37 27.43
CA MET A 9 -56.33 31.09 26.74
C MET A 9 -55.49 31.24 25.48
N ARG A 10 -55.74 32.29 24.68
CA ARG A 10 -54.96 32.58 23.43
C ARG A 10 -53.51 32.92 23.78
N TYR A 11 -53.26 33.72 24.81
CA TYR A 11 -51.89 34.04 25.25
C TYR A 11 -51.16 32.82 25.82
N LEU A 12 -51.84 31.91 26.50
CA LEU A 12 -51.24 30.65 26.98
C LEU A 12 -50.89 29.71 25.83
N ILE A 13 -51.74 29.62 24.80
CA ILE A 13 -51.45 28.81 23.60
C ILE A 13 -50.27 29.38 22.82
N THR A 14 -50.21 30.70 22.61
CA THR A 14 -49.10 31.35 21.91
C THR A 14 -47.80 31.23 22.73
N LEU A 15 -47.83 31.37 24.03
CA LEU A 15 -46.68 31.19 24.88
C LEU A 15 -46.16 29.73 24.82
N GLY A 16 -47.11 28.76 24.89
CA GLY A 16 -46.77 27.35 24.71
C GLY A 16 -46.11 27.03 23.34
N ALA A 17 -46.66 27.59 22.25
CA ALA A 17 -46.06 27.44 20.91
C ALA A 17 -44.67 28.06 20.83
N VAL A 18 -44.44 29.23 21.41
CA VAL A 18 -43.12 29.88 21.46
C VAL A 18 -42.10 29.05 22.25
N VAL A 19 -42.52 28.50 23.38
CA VAL A 19 -41.64 27.62 24.20
C VAL A 19 -41.28 26.36 23.43
N VAL A 20 -42.24 25.71 22.77
CA VAL A 20 -41.99 24.52 21.96
C VAL A 20 -41.07 24.86 20.77
N ALA A 21 -41.33 25.95 20.08
CA ALA A 21 -40.46 26.41 19.01
C ALA A 21 -39.03 26.72 19.51
N GLY A 22 -38.91 27.35 20.69
CA GLY A 22 -37.63 27.60 21.32
C GLY A 22 -36.88 26.32 21.71
N LEU A 23 -37.59 25.31 22.24
CA LEU A 23 -36.98 24.00 22.54
C LEU A 23 -36.53 23.25 21.29
N VAL A 24 -37.35 23.28 20.22
CA VAL A 24 -36.95 22.67 18.93
C VAL A 24 -35.75 23.39 18.33
N LEU A 25 -35.74 24.71 18.33
CA LEU A 25 -34.58 25.49 17.89
C LEU A 25 -33.34 25.20 18.74
N ALA A 26 -33.50 25.16 20.07
CA ALA A 26 -32.38 24.83 20.97
C ALA A 26 -31.81 23.42 20.73
N SER A 27 -32.68 22.43 20.46
CA SER A 27 -32.23 21.06 20.16
C SER A 27 -31.48 20.99 18.82
N MET A 28 -32.01 21.62 17.78
CA MET A 28 -31.32 21.69 16.46
C MET A 28 -29.97 22.44 16.55
N PHE A 29 -29.93 23.53 17.32
CA PHE A 29 -28.71 24.31 17.52
C PHE A 29 -27.65 23.53 18.32
N ARG A 30 -28.10 22.72 19.28
CA ARG A 30 -27.25 21.87 20.10
C ARG A 30 -26.57 20.80 19.25
N GLU A 31 -27.29 20.09 18.39
CA GLU A 31 -26.72 19.12 17.46
C GLU A 31 -25.70 19.77 16.52
N TYR A 32 -26.04 20.91 15.93
CA TYR A 32 -25.14 21.61 14.98
C TYR A 32 -23.86 22.14 15.64
N LEU A 33 -23.92 22.61 16.89
CA LEU A 33 -22.77 23.18 17.58
C LEU A 33 -21.87 22.13 18.25
N PHE A 34 -22.41 20.98 18.65
CA PHE A 34 -21.66 19.98 19.40
C PHE A 34 -21.19 18.78 18.58
N GLN A 35 -21.74 18.54 17.39
CA GLN A 35 -21.25 17.48 16.52
C GLN A 35 -19.93 17.91 15.85
N PRO A 36 -18.87 17.09 15.95
CA PRO A 36 -17.61 17.37 15.28
C PRO A 36 -17.79 17.31 13.75
N TRP A 37 -17.46 18.39 13.07
CA TRP A 37 -17.48 18.42 11.62
C TRP A 37 -16.30 19.18 11.06
N THR A 38 -15.89 18.83 9.83
CA THR A 38 -14.81 19.51 9.12
C THR A 38 -15.09 19.56 7.62
N ARG A 39 -14.64 20.62 6.96
CA ARG A 39 -14.58 20.73 5.48
C ARG A 39 -13.23 20.33 4.92
N ASP A 40 -12.28 20.06 5.80
CA ASP A 40 -10.92 19.69 5.44
C ASP A 40 -10.79 18.15 5.51
N GLY A 41 -11.55 17.48 4.65
CA GLY A 41 -11.47 16.06 4.40
C GLY A 41 -10.83 15.80 3.05
N HIS A 42 -9.96 14.79 2.96
CA HIS A 42 -9.34 14.39 1.72
C HIS A 42 -9.45 12.88 1.51
N VAL A 43 -9.88 12.51 0.31
CA VAL A 43 -9.88 11.12 -0.13
C VAL A 43 -8.43 10.66 -0.30
N ARG A 44 -8.11 9.50 0.25
CA ARG A 44 -6.81 8.85 0.16
C ARG A 44 -6.99 7.40 -0.29
N ALA A 45 -5.96 6.84 -0.88
CA ALA A 45 -5.86 5.41 -1.17
C ALA A 45 -4.40 4.98 -1.00
N GLN A 46 -4.16 3.69 -0.96
CA GLN A 46 -2.80 3.18 -1.02
C GLN A 46 -2.23 3.38 -2.42
N ILE A 47 -1.07 4.01 -2.47
CA ILE A 47 -0.31 4.21 -3.71
C ILE A 47 0.85 3.23 -3.70
N ILE A 48 0.79 2.26 -4.61
CA ILE A 48 1.80 1.24 -4.75
C ILE A 48 2.80 1.69 -5.81
N LYS A 49 4.04 1.89 -5.38
CA LYS A 49 5.14 2.20 -6.28
C LYS A 49 5.62 0.91 -6.94
N VAL A 50 5.34 0.74 -8.21
CA VAL A 50 5.81 -0.42 -8.99
C VAL A 50 7.28 -0.25 -9.29
N THR A 51 8.07 -1.17 -8.76
CA THR A 51 9.53 -1.13 -8.79
C THR A 51 10.04 -2.39 -9.47
N PRO A 52 10.67 -2.31 -10.65
CA PRO A 52 11.24 -3.47 -11.32
C PRO A 52 12.44 -4.03 -10.52
N ARG A 53 12.58 -5.35 -10.50
CA ARG A 53 13.69 -6.02 -9.82
C ARG A 53 14.95 -6.10 -10.67
N VAL A 54 14.78 -5.99 -12.01
CA VAL A 54 15.87 -5.97 -12.99
C VAL A 54 15.82 -4.69 -13.80
N GLY A 55 16.95 -4.28 -14.35
CA GLY A 55 17.05 -3.08 -15.17
C GLY A 55 17.26 -3.42 -16.65
N GLY A 56 16.80 -2.51 -17.52
CA GLY A 56 16.96 -2.65 -18.97
C GLY A 56 16.03 -1.72 -19.75
N PRO A 57 16.12 -1.68 -21.08
CA PRO A 57 15.23 -0.91 -21.91
C PRO A 57 13.83 -1.57 -21.96
N ILE A 58 12.79 -0.74 -22.03
CA ILE A 58 11.40 -1.19 -22.20
C ILE A 58 11.15 -1.53 -23.67
N VAL A 59 10.71 -2.76 -23.92
CA VAL A 59 10.38 -3.27 -25.27
C VAL A 59 8.88 -3.44 -25.49
N GLU A 60 8.07 -3.40 -24.42
CA GLU A 60 6.62 -3.47 -24.50
C GLU A 60 5.99 -2.66 -23.38
N LEU A 61 4.99 -1.84 -23.72
CA LEU A 61 4.28 -0.98 -22.78
C LEU A 61 2.80 -0.93 -23.19
N PRO A 62 1.99 -1.93 -22.79
CA PRO A 62 0.59 -2.05 -23.23
C PRO A 62 -0.38 -1.13 -22.49
N ILE A 63 0.09 -0.39 -21.48
CA ILE A 63 -0.73 0.45 -20.61
C ILE A 63 -0.66 1.93 -20.99
N GLN A 64 -1.71 2.66 -20.59
CA GLN A 64 -1.80 4.11 -20.69
C GLN A 64 -1.96 4.75 -19.31
N ASP A 65 -1.66 6.04 -19.20
CA ASP A 65 -1.88 6.79 -17.97
C ASP A 65 -3.37 6.84 -17.63
N ASN A 66 -3.71 6.70 -16.34
CA ASN A 66 -5.09 6.63 -15.82
C ASN A 66 -5.92 5.43 -16.32
N GLN A 67 -5.29 4.40 -16.89
CA GLN A 67 -5.97 3.18 -17.28
C GLN A 67 -6.21 2.26 -16.08
N PRO A 68 -7.41 1.64 -15.96
CA PRO A 68 -7.65 0.58 -14.99
C PRO A 68 -6.87 -0.69 -15.37
N VAL A 69 -6.28 -1.33 -14.39
CA VAL A 69 -5.57 -2.61 -14.52
C VAL A 69 -6.01 -3.57 -13.43
N ARG A 70 -5.98 -4.86 -13.73
CA ARG A 70 -6.24 -5.94 -12.77
C ARG A 70 -4.93 -6.53 -12.27
N LYS A 71 -4.97 -7.10 -11.10
CA LYS A 71 -3.85 -7.88 -10.56
C LYS A 71 -3.40 -8.95 -11.56
N GLY A 72 -2.10 -8.94 -11.88
CA GLY A 72 -1.49 -9.86 -12.84
C GLY A 72 -1.39 -9.32 -14.27
N ASP A 73 -2.07 -8.21 -14.60
CA ASP A 73 -1.95 -7.59 -15.93
C ASP A 73 -0.51 -7.13 -16.19
N LEU A 74 -0.04 -7.30 -17.41
CA LEU A 74 1.28 -6.83 -17.83
C LEU A 74 1.29 -5.30 -17.88
N LEU A 75 2.16 -4.70 -17.08
CA LEU A 75 2.37 -3.25 -17.10
C LEU A 75 3.41 -2.84 -18.14
N PHE A 76 4.55 -3.50 -18.13
CA PHE A 76 5.60 -3.33 -19.15
C PHE A 76 6.54 -4.53 -19.15
N ARG A 77 7.27 -4.69 -20.26
CA ARG A 77 8.30 -5.72 -20.40
C ARG A 77 9.64 -5.06 -20.67
N ILE A 78 10.65 -5.48 -19.92
CA ILE A 78 12.04 -5.15 -20.09
C ILE A 78 12.61 -6.11 -21.13
N ASP A 79 13.61 -5.70 -21.91
CA ASP A 79 14.25 -6.53 -22.94
C ASP A 79 14.77 -7.86 -22.35
N PRO A 80 14.16 -9.01 -22.68
CA PRO A 80 14.48 -10.29 -22.05
C PRO A 80 15.75 -10.95 -22.63
N ARG A 81 16.26 -10.51 -23.77
CA ARG A 81 17.31 -11.22 -24.55
C ARG A 81 18.57 -11.52 -23.74
N THR A 82 19.01 -10.59 -22.89
CA THR A 82 20.19 -10.79 -22.05
C THR A 82 19.94 -11.78 -20.93
N PHE A 83 18.71 -11.84 -20.42
CA PHE A 83 18.28 -12.77 -19.37
C PHE A 83 18.05 -14.18 -19.96
N GLU A 84 17.49 -14.29 -21.16
CA GLU A 84 17.36 -15.56 -21.89
C GLU A 84 18.74 -16.21 -22.12
N LEU A 85 19.72 -15.44 -22.56
CA LEU A 85 21.11 -15.92 -22.69
C LEU A 85 21.71 -16.35 -21.35
N ALA A 86 21.38 -15.66 -20.25
CA ALA A 86 21.84 -16.04 -18.91
C ALA A 86 21.24 -17.39 -18.46
N VAL A 87 19.96 -17.63 -18.77
CA VAL A 87 19.31 -18.93 -18.52
C VAL A 87 20.00 -20.04 -19.32
N GLU A 88 20.22 -19.83 -20.64
CA GLU A 88 20.88 -20.81 -21.49
C GLU A 88 22.30 -21.15 -20.99
N GLN A 89 23.06 -20.13 -20.56
CA GLN A 89 24.39 -20.35 -19.96
C GLN A 89 24.32 -21.14 -18.65
N ALA A 90 23.33 -20.86 -17.78
CA ALA A 90 23.15 -21.58 -16.55
C ALA A 90 22.72 -23.04 -16.78
N GLU A 91 21.87 -23.30 -17.78
CA GLU A 91 21.50 -24.66 -18.20
C GLU A 91 22.72 -25.45 -18.71
N ALA A 92 23.56 -24.83 -19.51
CA ALA A 92 24.79 -25.47 -20.01
C ALA A 92 25.73 -25.84 -18.86
N LYS A 93 25.88 -24.96 -17.85
CA LYS A 93 26.69 -25.24 -16.66
C LYS A 93 26.10 -26.37 -15.80
N LEU A 94 24.77 -26.43 -15.66
CA LEU A 94 24.10 -27.53 -14.97
C LEU A 94 24.35 -28.87 -15.67
N LYS A 95 24.19 -28.92 -16.98
CA LYS A 95 24.50 -30.13 -17.79
C LYS A 95 25.97 -30.57 -17.62
N GLN A 96 26.91 -29.61 -17.57
CA GLN A 96 28.32 -29.90 -17.32
C GLN A 96 28.54 -30.50 -15.92
N ALA A 97 27.95 -29.92 -14.88
CA ALA A 97 28.05 -30.42 -13.50
C ALA A 97 27.46 -31.82 -13.36
N GLN A 98 26.28 -32.05 -13.92
CA GLN A 98 25.63 -33.37 -13.96
C GLN A 98 26.48 -34.43 -14.67
N ALA A 99 27.08 -34.10 -15.80
CA ALA A 99 27.98 -35.00 -16.50
C ALA A 99 29.22 -35.36 -15.65
N SER A 100 29.76 -34.35 -14.90
CA SER A 100 30.88 -34.57 -13.98
C SER A 100 30.46 -35.50 -12.81
N GLU A 101 29.29 -35.28 -12.24
CA GLU A 101 28.74 -36.12 -11.17
C GLU A 101 28.61 -37.59 -11.63
N VAL A 102 28.05 -37.85 -12.81
CA VAL A 102 27.90 -39.20 -13.37
C VAL A 102 29.27 -39.90 -13.45
N VAL A 103 30.28 -39.19 -13.94
CA VAL A 103 31.62 -39.75 -14.04
C VAL A 103 32.23 -40.05 -12.66
N LYS A 104 32.05 -39.16 -11.68
CA LYS A 104 32.53 -39.35 -10.30
C LYS A 104 31.77 -40.49 -9.58
N ALA A 105 30.45 -40.57 -9.79
CA ALA A 105 29.62 -41.62 -9.24
C ALA A 105 30.05 -43.00 -9.75
N ASP A 106 30.31 -43.16 -11.04
CA ASP A 106 30.78 -44.39 -11.62
C ASP A 106 32.18 -44.78 -11.08
N ARG A 107 33.10 -43.80 -10.93
CA ARG A 107 34.42 -44.05 -10.31
C ARG A 107 34.33 -44.45 -8.84
N ALA A 108 33.47 -43.79 -8.06
CA ALA A 108 33.24 -44.13 -6.66
C ALA A 108 32.65 -45.54 -6.51
N LYS A 109 31.62 -45.86 -7.36
CA LYS A 109 31.02 -47.20 -7.37
C LYS A 109 32.01 -48.29 -7.72
N ARG A 110 32.83 -48.10 -8.75
CA ARG A 110 33.90 -49.06 -9.09
C ARG A 110 34.91 -49.25 -7.95
N ALA A 111 35.33 -48.16 -7.30
CA ALA A 111 36.24 -48.23 -6.15
C ALA A 111 35.62 -49.00 -4.97
N GLN A 112 34.35 -48.80 -4.65
CA GLN A 112 33.63 -49.54 -3.63
C GLN A 112 33.49 -51.02 -3.98
N ASP A 113 33.18 -51.35 -5.21
CA ASP A 113 33.06 -52.75 -5.66
C ASP A 113 34.39 -53.50 -5.62
N LEU A 114 35.50 -52.84 -6.00
CA LEU A 114 36.83 -53.37 -5.85
C LEU A 114 37.25 -53.63 -4.40
N TYR A 115 36.99 -52.64 -3.51
CA TYR A 115 37.30 -52.75 -2.08
C TYR A 115 36.48 -53.87 -1.39
N LYS A 116 35.19 -54.07 -1.82
CA LYS A 116 34.35 -55.16 -1.34
C LYS A 116 34.87 -56.55 -1.78
N LYS A 117 35.43 -56.66 -3.00
CA LYS A 117 35.94 -57.91 -3.54
C LYS A 117 37.28 -58.27 -2.98
N ASP A 118 38.20 -57.32 -2.84
CA ASP A 118 39.55 -57.50 -2.30
C ASP A 118 39.99 -56.21 -1.60
N LYS A 119 40.06 -56.23 -0.29
CA LYS A 119 40.52 -55.12 0.57
C LYS A 119 41.96 -54.66 0.28
N GLY A 120 42.75 -55.49 -0.39
CA GLY A 120 44.12 -55.16 -0.82
C GLY A 120 44.19 -54.49 -2.19
N ALA A 121 43.15 -54.55 -3.01
CA ALA A 121 43.11 -54.03 -4.37
C ALA A 121 43.09 -52.50 -4.48
N ILE A 122 42.59 -51.80 -3.41
CA ILE A 122 42.59 -50.34 -3.28
C ILE A 122 42.78 -49.94 -1.83
N SER A 123 43.54 -48.88 -1.58
CA SER A 123 43.70 -48.37 -0.21
C SER A 123 42.42 -47.67 0.26
N GLU A 124 42.12 -47.77 1.57
CA GLU A 124 40.97 -47.12 2.18
C GLU A 124 41.00 -45.60 1.95
N GLN A 125 42.16 -44.97 2.01
CA GLN A 125 42.34 -43.56 1.70
C GLN A 125 41.93 -43.22 0.25
N ALA A 126 42.24 -44.08 -0.71
CA ALA A 126 41.88 -43.90 -2.12
C ALA A 126 40.35 -44.06 -2.31
N LEU A 127 39.71 -45.00 -1.58
CA LEU A 127 38.25 -45.15 -1.59
C LEU A 127 37.56 -43.89 -1.05
N VAL A 128 37.92 -43.45 0.16
CA VAL A 128 37.39 -42.24 0.80
C VAL A 128 37.58 -41.02 -0.08
N LYS A 129 38.72 -40.90 -0.77
CA LYS A 129 38.94 -39.82 -1.74
C LYS A 129 37.93 -39.86 -2.88
N LYS A 130 37.55 -41.02 -3.44
CA LYS A 130 36.56 -41.14 -4.52
C LYS A 130 35.17 -40.82 -4.05
N GLU A 131 34.81 -41.19 -2.84
CA GLU A 131 33.55 -40.86 -2.20
C GLU A 131 33.43 -39.35 -1.96
N ASN A 132 34.52 -38.72 -1.47
CA ASN A 132 34.55 -37.26 -1.31
C ASN A 132 34.50 -36.54 -2.64
N ASP A 133 35.22 -37.02 -3.69
CA ASP A 133 35.13 -36.49 -5.04
C ASP A 133 33.67 -36.49 -5.60
N LEU A 134 32.90 -37.55 -5.26
CA LEU A 134 31.48 -37.62 -5.60
C LEU A 134 30.64 -36.62 -4.80
N LEU A 135 30.90 -36.48 -3.51
CA LEU A 135 30.20 -35.50 -2.65
C LEU A 135 30.39 -34.07 -3.18
N VAL A 136 31.62 -33.73 -3.55
CA VAL A 136 31.92 -32.43 -4.18
C VAL A 136 31.16 -32.25 -5.49
N ALA A 137 31.17 -33.26 -6.37
CA ALA A 137 30.45 -33.18 -7.65
C ALA A 137 28.95 -33.04 -7.47
N LYS A 138 28.34 -33.65 -6.43
CA LYS A 138 26.92 -33.45 -6.09
C LYS A 138 26.66 -32.00 -5.62
N ALA A 139 27.51 -31.47 -4.76
CA ALA A 139 27.41 -30.08 -4.34
C ALA A 139 27.56 -29.10 -5.54
N ASP A 140 28.42 -29.40 -6.51
CA ASP A 140 28.55 -28.61 -7.74
C ASP A 140 27.26 -28.61 -8.56
N VAL A 141 26.52 -29.72 -8.61
CA VAL A 141 25.19 -29.80 -9.26
C VAL A 141 24.19 -28.92 -8.52
N GLU A 142 24.09 -29.00 -7.20
CA GLU A 142 23.22 -28.15 -6.40
C GLU A 142 23.48 -26.65 -6.60
N VAL A 143 24.77 -26.27 -6.67
CA VAL A 143 25.15 -24.88 -6.96
C VAL A 143 24.73 -24.48 -8.38
N ALA A 144 24.88 -25.35 -9.36
CA ALA A 144 24.49 -25.06 -10.73
C ALA A 144 22.94 -24.96 -10.88
N GLU A 145 22.17 -25.80 -10.16
CA GLU A 145 20.70 -25.73 -10.09
C GLU A 145 20.25 -24.40 -9.47
N ALA A 146 20.86 -23.98 -8.37
CA ALA A 146 20.57 -22.70 -7.73
C ALA A 146 20.84 -21.51 -8.66
N ASN A 147 21.93 -21.56 -9.43
CA ASN A 147 22.28 -20.53 -10.43
C ASN A 147 21.29 -20.50 -11.60
N LEU A 148 20.83 -21.66 -12.07
CA LEU A 148 19.79 -21.73 -13.10
C LEU A 148 18.47 -21.14 -12.59
N HIS A 149 18.04 -21.50 -11.40
CA HIS A 149 16.84 -20.95 -10.79
C HIS A 149 16.93 -19.42 -10.65
N LYS A 150 18.07 -18.89 -10.22
CA LYS A 150 18.30 -17.44 -10.17
C LYS A 150 18.14 -16.79 -11.54
N ALA A 151 18.75 -17.35 -12.58
CA ALA A 151 18.64 -16.81 -13.94
C ALA A 151 17.20 -16.84 -14.47
N GLN A 152 16.43 -17.89 -14.15
CA GLN A 152 15.01 -18.01 -14.49
C GLN A 152 14.16 -16.95 -13.77
N LEU A 153 14.41 -16.70 -12.48
CA LEU A 153 13.74 -15.62 -11.74
C LEU A 153 14.09 -14.24 -12.31
N ASP A 154 15.34 -13.99 -12.69
CA ASP A 154 15.74 -12.72 -13.29
C ASP A 154 15.04 -12.51 -14.65
N LEU A 155 14.84 -13.57 -15.44
CA LEU A 155 14.05 -13.55 -16.66
C LEU A 155 12.57 -13.29 -16.38
N GLU A 156 11.96 -13.95 -15.39
CA GLU A 156 10.58 -13.69 -14.98
C GLU A 156 10.38 -12.22 -14.58
N PHE A 157 11.35 -11.64 -13.88
CA PHE A 157 11.30 -10.24 -13.45
C PHE A 157 11.39 -9.22 -14.58
N THR A 158 11.68 -9.64 -15.81
CA THR A 158 11.57 -8.76 -16.99
C THR A 158 10.12 -8.42 -17.32
N GLU A 159 9.16 -9.25 -16.93
CA GLU A 159 7.73 -8.98 -17.04
C GLU A 159 7.23 -8.33 -15.74
N VAL A 160 7.01 -7.03 -15.78
CA VAL A 160 6.49 -6.31 -14.62
C VAL A 160 4.96 -6.28 -14.68
N ARG A 161 4.33 -6.92 -13.70
CA ARG A 161 2.89 -7.11 -13.62
C ARG A 161 2.28 -6.33 -12.46
N ALA A 162 0.98 -6.01 -12.57
CA ALA A 162 0.23 -5.32 -11.54
C ALA A 162 0.09 -6.19 -10.27
N PRO A 163 0.51 -5.71 -9.09
CA PRO A 163 0.38 -6.46 -7.84
C PRO A 163 -1.04 -6.43 -7.27
N VAL A 164 -1.86 -5.46 -7.65
CA VAL A 164 -3.25 -5.24 -7.20
C VAL A 164 -4.11 -4.72 -8.34
N ASP A 165 -5.44 -4.74 -8.14
CA ASP A 165 -6.39 -4.03 -8.99
C ASP A 165 -6.29 -2.53 -8.72
N GLY A 166 -6.26 -1.71 -9.78
CA GLY A 166 -6.09 -0.28 -9.57
C GLY A 166 -6.00 0.54 -10.84
N TYR A 167 -5.67 1.81 -10.67
CA TYR A 167 -5.44 2.73 -11.77
C TYR A 167 -3.95 3.07 -11.88
N VAL A 168 -3.42 2.97 -13.09
CA VAL A 168 -2.06 3.45 -13.41
C VAL A 168 -2.02 4.97 -13.24
N THR A 169 -1.00 5.50 -12.60
CA THR A 169 -0.80 6.94 -12.47
C THR A 169 0.67 7.31 -12.62
N ASN A 170 0.91 8.53 -13.06
CA ASN A 170 2.27 9.05 -13.26
C ASN A 170 3.12 8.20 -14.22
N LEU A 171 2.54 7.78 -15.34
CA LEU A 171 3.21 6.97 -16.36
C LEU A 171 4.15 7.85 -17.21
N LEU A 172 5.39 8.00 -16.76
CA LEU A 172 6.43 8.72 -17.47
C LEU A 172 7.21 7.82 -18.46
N LEU A 173 7.05 6.50 -18.34
CA LEU A 173 7.72 5.52 -19.17
C LEU A 173 7.23 5.58 -20.63
N ARG A 174 8.14 5.27 -21.54
CA ARG A 174 7.87 5.12 -22.98
C ARG A 174 8.62 3.90 -23.50
N TYR A 175 8.21 3.42 -24.67
CA TYR A 175 9.00 2.44 -25.41
C TYR A 175 10.45 2.92 -25.56
N GLY A 176 11.42 2.08 -25.23
CA GLY A 176 12.84 2.42 -25.22
C GLY A 176 13.34 3.14 -23.97
N SER A 177 12.47 3.52 -23.01
CA SER A 177 12.91 4.07 -21.73
C SER A 177 13.76 3.04 -20.99
N GLN A 178 14.85 3.52 -20.35
CA GLN A 178 15.71 2.67 -19.52
C GLN A 178 15.14 2.59 -18.10
N THR A 179 14.90 1.37 -17.63
CA THR A 179 14.56 1.12 -16.23
C THR A 179 15.79 0.79 -15.41
N VAL A 180 15.76 1.15 -14.14
CA VAL A 180 16.83 0.83 -13.18
C VAL A 180 16.24 -0.08 -12.09
N ALA A 181 16.94 -1.17 -11.79
CA ALA A 181 16.53 -2.10 -10.75
C ALA A 181 16.34 -1.38 -9.41
N ASN A 182 15.27 -1.72 -8.69
CA ASN A 182 14.92 -1.19 -7.38
C ASN A 182 14.59 0.34 -7.36
N GLN A 183 14.31 0.94 -8.51
CA GLN A 183 13.79 2.31 -8.60
C GLN A 183 12.33 2.30 -9.05
N PRO A 184 11.44 3.08 -8.40
CA PRO A 184 10.04 3.17 -8.82
C PRO A 184 9.92 3.66 -10.27
N ALA A 185 9.17 2.92 -11.08
CA ALA A 185 8.98 3.19 -12.49
C ALA A 185 7.61 3.84 -12.79
N LEU A 186 6.57 3.45 -12.06
CA LEU A 186 5.22 4.02 -12.11
C LEU A 186 4.51 3.80 -10.78
N ALA A 187 3.33 4.37 -10.60
CA ALA A 187 2.52 4.16 -9.42
C ALA A 187 1.14 3.61 -9.80
N LEU A 188 0.59 2.76 -8.91
CA LEU A 188 -0.78 2.26 -8.97
C LEU A 188 -1.57 2.76 -7.78
N ILE A 189 -2.78 3.24 -8.03
CA ILE A 189 -3.75 3.56 -6.97
C ILE A 189 -4.61 2.32 -6.76
N ASP A 190 -4.52 1.71 -5.59
CA ASP A 190 -5.33 0.53 -5.23
C ASP A 190 -6.79 0.92 -5.05
N THR A 191 -7.67 0.39 -5.89
CA THR A 191 -9.13 0.68 -5.87
C THR A 191 -9.85 0.15 -4.64
N ASN A 192 -9.28 -0.82 -3.95
CA ASN A 192 -9.89 -1.45 -2.77
C ASN A 192 -9.46 -0.82 -1.45
N SER A 193 -8.64 0.24 -1.51
CA SER A 193 -8.00 0.81 -0.33
C SER A 193 -8.40 2.24 -0.02
N PHE A 194 -9.51 2.73 -0.56
CA PHE A 194 -9.94 4.11 -0.32
C PHE A 194 -10.38 4.36 1.12
N TRP A 195 -9.94 5.49 1.68
CA TRP A 195 -10.39 6.04 2.95
C TRP A 195 -10.47 7.56 2.87
N VAL A 196 -11.03 8.19 3.89
CA VAL A 196 -11.03 9.66 4.00
C VAL A 196 -10.25 10.07 5.24
N HIS A 197 -9.32 11.01 5.08
CA HIS A 197 -8.73 11.73 6.21
C HIS A 197 -9.51 13.02 6.44
N GLY A 198 -10.20 13.10 7.58
CA GLY A 198 -10.81 14.34 8.07
C GLY A 198 -9.86 15.03 9.03
N TYR A 199 -9.55 16.31 8.80
CA TYR A 199 -8.70 17.11 9.69
C TYR A 199 -9.57 17.93 10.63
N PHE A 200 -9.71 17.47 11.86
CA PHE A 200 -10.52 18.10 12.89
C PHE A 200 -9.69 19.03 13.76
N LYS A 201 -10.31 20.10 14.27
CA LYS A 201 -9.66 20.95 15.27
C LYS A 201 -9.43 20.17 16.57
N GLU A 202 -8.31 20.40 17.23
CA GLU A 202 -7.95 19.79 18.51
C GLU A 202 -9.06 19.92 19.56
N THR A 203 -9.81 21.02 19.54
CA THR A 203 -10.94 21.27 20.45
C THR A 203 -12.13 20.33 20.21
N GLN A 204 -12.24 19.68 19.06
CA GLN A 204 -13.37 18.81 18.69
C GLN A 204 -13.08 17.32 18.91
N ILE A 205 -11.81 16.93 19.04
CA ILE A 205 -11.39 15.52 19.11
C ILE A 205 -11.89 14.81 20.35
N LYS A 206 -12.08 15.53 21.45
CA LYS A 206 -12.54 14.95 22.73
C LYS A 206 -13.77 14.06 22.57
N ASN A 207 -14.63 14.37 21.62
CA ASN A 207 -15.91 13.69 21.40
C ASN A 207 -15.85 12.62 20.29
N ILE A 208 -14.75 12.53 19.55
CA ILE A 208 -14.59 11.53 18.50
C ILE A 208 -14.04 10.24 19.10
N ARG A 209 -14.65 9.11 18.76
CA ARG A 209 -14.24 7.77 19.18
C ARG A 209 -14.12 6.85 17.96
N PRO A 210 -13.27 5.82 18.00
CA PRO A 210 -13.35 4.74 17.03
C PRO A 210 -14.77 4.20 16.95
N ASP A 211 -15.16 3.74 15.75
CA ASP A 211 -16.47 3.21 15.39
C ASP A 211 -17.64 4.23 15.41
N ASN A 212 -17.39 5.51 15.72
CA ASN A 212 -18.43 6.53 15.52
C ASN A 212 -18.88 6.56 14.05
N PRO A 213 -20.20 6.62 13.79
CA PRO A 213 -20.73 6.77 12.44
C PRO A 213 -20.33 8.12 11.84
N VAL A 214 -20.01 8.09 10.57
CA VAL A 214 -19.55 9.28 9.83
C VAL A 214 -20.28 9.40 8.51
N VAL A 215 -20.72 10.62 8.21
CA VAL A 215 -21.25 10.99 6.91
C VAL A 215 -20.17 11.83 6.18
N VAL A 216 -19.77 11.37 5.02
CA VAL A 216 -18.79 12.05 4.16
C VAL A 216 -19.50 12.58 2.92
N LYS A 217 -19.40 13.88 2.67
CA LYS A 217 -19.93 14.53 1.46
C LYS A 217 -18.76 14.99 0.61
N LEU A 218 -18.59 14.36 -0.56
CA LEU A 218 -17.58 14.77 -1.54
C LEU A 218 -18.02 16.07 -2.23
N MET A 219 -17.08 16.95 -2.49
CA MET A 219 -17.38 18.16 -3.29
C MET A 219 -17.80 17.84 -4.72
N THR A 220 -17.32 16.73 -5.26
CA THR A 220 -17.68 16.27 -6.62
C THR A 220 -19.09 15.69 -6.68
N TYR A 221 -19.59 15.09 -5.59
CA TYR A 221 -20.91 14.44 -5.51
C TYR A 221 -21.66 14.90 -4.26
N PRO A 222 -22.13 16.17 -4.20
CA PRO A 222 -22.73 16.74 -2.99
C PRO A 222 -24.05 16.08 -2.60
N ASP A 223 -24.77 15.52 -3.55
CA ASP A 223 -26.09 14.90 -3.37
C ASP A 223 -26.00 13.39 -3.05
N GLN A 224 -24.80 12.80 -3.07
CA GLN A 224 -24.57 11.40 -2.76
C GLN A 224 -23.63 11.28 -1.55
N PRO A 225 -24.15 11.39 -0.32
CA PRO A 225 -23.34 11.23 0.86
C PRO A 225 -22.82 9.79 0.97
N LEU A 226 -21.57 9.64 1.38
CA LEU A 226 -20.95 8.37 1.67
C LEU A 226 -21.07 8.09 3.17
N GLU A 227 -21.35 6.84 3.51
CA GLU A 227 -21.33 6.38 4.88
C GLU A 227 -19.96 5.79 5.23
N GLY A 228 -19.55 6.00 6.47
CA GLY A 228 -18.31 5.47 6.98
C GLY A 228 -18.28 5.41 8.50
N VAL A 229 -17.19 4.92 9.03
CA VAL A 229 -16.93 4.87 10.47
C VAL A 229 -15.53 5.41 10.75
N VAL A 230 -15.37 6.02 11.92
CA VAL A 230 -14.05 6.41 12.41
C VAL A 230 -13.23 5.15 12.65
N GLU A 231 -12.13 4.99 11.91
CA GLU A 231 -11.22 3.85 12.09
C GLU A 231 -10.21 4.13 13.20
N ASN A 232 -9.53 5.27 13.09
CA ASN A 232 -8.56 5.70 14.10
C ASN A 232 -8.30 7.21 14.02
N MET A 233 -7.59 7.72 15.01
CA MET A 233 -7.12 9.11 15.09
C MET A 233 -5.60 9.11 15.13
N GLY A 234 -4.97 10.09 14.47
CA GLY A 234 -3.53 10.27 14.49
C GLY A 234 -3.02 10.57 15.92
N TRP A 235 -1.99 9.84 16.35
CA TRP A 235 -1.34 10.04 17.66
C TRP A 235 -0.31 11.17 17.66
N GLY A 236 0.05 11.69 16.49
CA GLY A 236 1.06 12.75 16.36
C GLY A 236 0.85 13.57 15.11
N ILE A 237 1.25 14.82 15.21
CA ILE A 237 1.31 15.77 14.11
C ILE A 237 2.77 16.20 14.01
N ALA A 238 3.33 16.16 12.80
CA ALA A 238 4.66 16.71 12.57
C ALA A 238 4.58 18.25 12.74
N GLN A 239 5.26 18.77 13.76
CA GLN A 239 5.49 20.20 13.90
C GLN A 239 6.78 20.53 13.18
N GLN A 240 6.79 21.61 12.42
CA GLN A 240 8.02 22.09 11.76
C GLN A 240 9.02 22.66 12.80
N ASP A 241 8.51 23.06 13.96
CA ASP A 241 9.34 23.54 15.07
C ASP A 241 9.99 22.33 15.77
N GLY A 242 11.30 22.37 15.90
CA GLY A 242 12.07 21.29 16.55
C GLY A 242 12.56 20.19 15.61
N ALA A 243 12.30 20.26 14.32
CA ALA A 243 12.96 19.37 13.38
C ALA A 243 14.49 19.61 13.44
N PRO A 244 15.33 18.55 13.52
CA PRO A 244 16.78 18.74 13.53
C PRO A 244 17.20 19.38 12.21
N ALA A 245 17.84 20.56 12.30
CA ALA A 245 18.51 21.17 11.18
C ALA A 245 19.70 20.30 10.74
N ALA A 246 20.31 20.61 9.59
CA ALA A 246 21.44 19.83 9.05
C ALA A 246 22.66 19.74 10.01
N ASP A 247 22.72 20.64 11.00
CA ASP A 247 23.73 20.70 12.07
C ASP A 247 23.30 19.99 13.37
N LEU A 248 22.21 19.25 13.36
CA LEU A 248 21.62 18.54 14.51
C LEU A 248 21.13 19.45 15.65
N LEU A 249 21.06 20.76 15.45
CA LEU A 249 20.46 21.68 16.40
C LEU A 249 18.94 21.79 16.17
N PRO A 250 18.12 21.94 17.25
CA PRO A 250 16.69 22.14 17.09
C PRO A 250 16.41 23.49 16.39
N SER A 251 15.71 23.43 15.27
CA SER A 251 15.21 24.62 14.59
C SER A 251 14.05 25.21 15.38
N ILE A 252 14.23 26.38 15.93
CA ILE A 252 13.20 27.14 16.65
C ILE A 252 12.81 28.32 15.77
N ASN A 253 11.62 28.31 15.20
CA ASN A 253 11.06 29.50 14.58
C ASN A 253 10.56 30.44 15.69
N PRO A 254 11.11 31.63 15.83
CA PRO A 254 10.56 32.64 16.74
C PRO A 254 9.27 33.18 16.12
N SER A 255 8.16 32.47 16.33
CA SER A 255 6.85 32.94 15.93
C SER A 255 6.21 33.64 17.12
N PHE A 256 6.07 34.94 17.02
CA PHE A 256 5.15 35.71 17.85
C PHE A 256 3.73 35.50 17.28
N ASP A 257 3.15 34.31 17.47
CA ASP A 257 1.78 34.10 17.10
C ASP A 257 0.87 34.79 18.10
N TRP A 258 0.38 35.97 17.72
CA TRP A 258 -0.60 36.73 18.46
C TRP A 258 -1.87 35.91 18.77
N ILE A 259 -2.20 34.93 17.89
CA ILE A 259 -3.36 34.04 18.04
C ILE A 259 -2.86 32.60 17.87
N ARG A 260 -2.98 31.80 18.94
CA ARG A 260 -2.77 30.34 18.83
C ARG A 260 -3.96 29.73 18.11
N LEU A 261 -3.75 29.32 16.86
CA LEU A 261 -4.74 28.55 16.12
C LEU A 261 -4.73 27.11 16.63
N ALA A 262 -5.93 26.53 16.82
CA ALA A 262 -6.06 25.12 17.18
C ALA A 262 -5.44 24.25 16.07
N GLN A 263 -4.60 23.30 16.46
CA GLN A 263 -4.00 22.34 15.54
C GLN A 263 -5.07 21.44 14.92
N ARG A 264 -4.77 20.88 13.75
CA ARG A 264 -5.66 19.96 13.04
C ARG A 264 -5.13 18.54 13.19
N ILE A 265 -5.96 17.68 13.73
CA ILE A 265 -5.61 16.28 13.96
C ILE A 265 -6.30 15.42 12.90
N PRO A 266 -5.54 14.55 12.20
CA PRO A 266 -6.09 13.68 11.18
C PRO A 266 -6.88 12.55 11.83
N VAL A 267 -8.13 12.39 11.39
CA VAL A 267 -9.00 11.27 11.72
C VAL A 267 -9.18 10.43 10.47
N ARG A 268 -8.86 9.15 10.55
CA ARG A 268 -9.05 8.21 9.44
C ARG A 268 -10.45 7.63 9.49
N ILE A 269 -11.12 7.71 8.36
CA ILE A 269 -12.51 7.28 8.19
C ILE A 269 -12.50 6.17 7.14
N ARG A 270 -12.94 4.99 7.54
CA ARG A 270 -13.17 3.86 6.64
C ARG A 270 -14.58 3.98 6.05
N LEU A 271 -14.67 3.97 4.73
CA LEU A 271 -15.94 3.98 4.02
C LEU A 271 -16.60 2.59 4.12
N THR A 272 -17.89 2.55 4.45
CA THR A 272 -18.65 1.29 4.58
C THR A 272 -19.40 0.92 3.31
N GLY A 273 -19.62 1.88 2.42
CA GLY A 273 -20.24 1.68 1.12
C GLY A 273 -19.93 2.83 0.18
N ILE A 274 -19.72 2.51 -1.08
CA ILE A 274 -19.58 3.49 -2.15
C ILE A 274 -20.80 3.29 -3.06
N PRO A 275 -21.71 4.27 -3.19
CA PRO A 275 -22.86 4.18 -4.08
C PRO A 275 -22.43 4.01 -5.53
N ASP A 276 -23.26 3.33 -6.33
CA ASP A 276 -23.04 3.19 -7.76
C ASP A 276 -22.94 4.56 -8.44
N GLY A 277 -21.95 4.72 -9.31
CA GLY A 277 -21.71 5.97 -10.04
C GLY A 277 -20.82 6.98 -9.32
N VAL A 278 -20.37 6.70 -8.08
CA VAL A 278 -19.39 7.54 -7.38
C VAL A 278 -17.97 7.03 -7.66
N GLU A 279 -17.19 7.81 -8.37
CA GLU A 279 -15.77 7.55 -8.60
C GLU A 279 -14.91 8.30 -7.58
N LEU A 280 -14.22 7.55 -6.73
CA LEU A 280 -13.29 8.13 -5.77
C LEU A 280 -11.94 8.44 -6.45
N ARG A 281 -11.44 9.65 -6.21
CA ARG A 281 -10.12 10.07 -6.70
C ARG A 281 -9.27 10.56 -5.54
N VAL A 282 -8.05 10.08 -5.46
CA VAL A 282 -7.09 10.51 -4.43
C VAL A 282 -6.89 12.02 -4.52
N GLY A 283 -6.97 12.69 -3.36
CA GLY A 283 -6.85 14.15 -3.27
C GLY A 283 -8.18 14.91 -3.37
N SER A 284 -9.30 14.25 -3.74
CA SER A 284 -10.62 14.89 -3.73
C SER A 284 -10.96 15.40 -2.33
N THR A 285 -11.59 16.58 -2.28
CA THR A 285 -12.01 17.22 -1.03
C THR A 285 -13.38 16.73 -0.58
N ALA A 286 -13.53 16.58 0.72
CA ALA A 286 -14.77 16.15 1.35
C ALA A 286 -15.11 16.96 2.60
N SER A 287 -16.39 17.10 2.88
CA SER A 287 -16.90 17.52 4.18
C SER A 287 -17.24 16.27 5.01
N VAL A 288 -16.81 16.25 6.25
CA VAL A 288 -16.94 15.11 7.14
C VAL A 288 -17.72 15.50 8.37
N PHE A 289 -18.76 14.73 8.68
CA PHE A 289 -19.63 14.92 9.85
C PHE A 289 -19.58 13.64 10.68
N VAL A 290 -19.13 13.76 11.93
CA VAL A 290 -19.07 12.62 12.87
C VAL A 290 -20.26 12.68 13.80
N SER A 291 -21.05 11.61 13.83
CA SER A 291 -22.14 11.48 14.82
C SER A 291 -21.56 10.98 16.13
N THR A 292 -21.69 11.78 17.17
CA THR A 292 -21.32 11.40 18.54
C THR A 292 -22.61 11.20 19.31
N GLU A 293 -22.96 9.94 19.59
CA GLU A 293 -24.02 9.63 20.54
C GLU A 293 -23.57 9.82 22.00
#